data_434152bd199290b7982b367dc614382d
#
_entry.id   434152bd199290b7982b367dc614382d
#
_cell.length_a   1.000
_cell.length_b   1.000
_cell.length_c   1.000
_cell.angle_alpha   90.00
_cell.angle_beta   90.00
_cell.angle_gamma   90.00
#
_symmetry.space_group_name_H-M   'P 1'
#
loop_
_entity.id
_entity.type
_entity.pdbx_description
1 polymer ?
#
loop_
_entity_poly.entity_id
_entity_poly.type
_entity_poly.pdbx_seq_one_letter_code
_entity_poly.pdbx_strand_id
1 'polypeptide(L)'
;MHSKTSPRARRARLLAATLATGALTAFAAPSANAAAGDPVPDSWYDYTAQLTIGDTFHTCTGALVDRSWVITAASCFADDPAKPTTVGGAPKWRTTVTVGRTDLGATGTGVSTEVVELVARADRDLVMAKLAAPVDGIVPLRVATAAPAPAEKLKAPGYGRTKTEWIPSRLHIGAFTLDGVRPTAVDTTGTGGAAICKGDTGAPVVREVNGRTELVAVASRSWQGGCLGETETRTGAANSRTDDVAGWIQQVRSTTPGWKTQALVRSGTALAQTARLSDGSWTPLQDIQVAGIGGVKASATTGIDSDTHVVVLGGDGHLHHTVRHLDGRWDRFGDLNSGVTDLGGITQVAVSSIGANLHVVVLADGQLFHSIRDADGRWTPFGPVFSATGPLTGITAVAAASSGPDLQLAVIANGVYHTARYENGEWGTWGSVDAVAGNVGTVTSLAMSRQGSDMNLVVVTNTGALFHTVRHQDASWQPFSPLTGVFGQTKATSVSSAPVDGDTQIAVTTTDNRVLLVSRRADTSWSTPQPVDLPGLTGNHTGTAIAGTL
;
A
#
# COMPACT_ATOMS: atom_id res chain seq x y z
N MET A 1 58.85 -45.25 44.43
CA MET A 1 58.75 -46.64 44.90
C MET A 1 57.95 -47.43 43.89
N HIS A 2 58.63 -48.28 43.22
CA HIS A 2 58.26 -49.60 42.67
C HIS A 2 57.04 -49.66 41.76
N SER A 3 57.21 -49.87 40.50
CA SER A 3 57.85 -50.96 39.75
C SER A 3 56.83 -51.98 39.20
N LYS A 4 56.91 -52.13 37.87
CA LYS A 4 56.96 -53.40 37.11
C LYS A 4 55.57 -53.97 36.68
N THR A 5 55.29 -54.43 35.54
CA THR A 5 55.96 -54.93 34.33
C THR A 5 54.90 -55.70 33.53
N SER A 6 55.04 -55.64 32.25
CA SER A 6 54.38 -56.49 31.24
C SER A 6 54.70 -58.00 31.44
N PRO A 7 53.99 -58.98 30.82
CA PRO A 7 54.34 -59.30 29.46
C PRO A 7 53.21 -59.92 28.55
N ARG A 8 53.54 -59.88 27.28
CA ARG A 8 53.07 -60.59 26.10
C ARG A 8 52.62 -62.07 26.28
N ALA A 9 51.57 -62.44 25.53
CA ALA A 9 51.49 -63.76 24.88
C ALA A 9 50.71 -63.72 23.57
N ARG A 10 51.29 -64.42 22.60
CA ARG A 10 50.86 -64.55 21.18
C ARG A 10 49.93 -65.77 21.02
N ARG A 11 49.30 -65.80 19.82
CA ARG A 11 48.69 -66.93 19.05
C ARG A 11 47.16 -67.02 19.21
N ALA A 12 46.33 -67.31 18.18
CA ALA A 12 46.55 -67.93 16.88
C ALA A 12 45.36 -67.58 15.95
N ARG A 13 45.58 -67.73 14.69
CA ARG A 13 44.65 -67.57 13.57
C ARG A 13 43.52 -68.59 13.64
N LEU A 14 42.27 -68.12 13.26
CA LEU A 14 41.31 -68.97 12.59
C LEU A 14 40.51 -68.05 11.60
N LEU A 15 40.62 -68.34 10.32
CA LEU A 15 39.78 -67.83 9.26
C LEU A 15 38.43 -68.48 9.39
N ALA A 16 37.40 -67.67 9.48
CA ALA A 16 36.02 -68.04 9.13
C ALA A 16 35.52 -67.06 8.09
N ALA A 17 35.38 -67.55 6.87
CA ALA A 17 34.71 -66.84 5.77
C ALA A 17 33.20 -66.89 6.00
N THR A 18 32.61 -65.74 6.31
CA THR A 18 31.14 -65.58 6.25
C THR A 18 30.77 -64.76 5.03
N LEU A 19 30.07 -65.37 4.11
CA LEU A 19 29.36 -64.69 3.02
C LEU A 19 28.39 -63.68 3.62
N ALA A 20 28.66 -62.37 3.45
CA ALA A 20 27.69 -61.33 3.66
C ALA A 20 26.87 -61.17 2.38
N THR A 21 25.67 -61.70 2.36
CA THR A 21 24.60 -61.31 1.42
C THR A 21 24.26 -59.85 1.67
N GLY A 22 24.81 -58.95 0.85
CA GLY A 22 24.43 -57.55 0.82
C GLY A 22 22.99 -57.39 0.32
N ALA A 23 22.05 -57.14 1.21
CA ALA A 23 20.76 -56.58 0.84
C ALA A 23 21.01 -55.15 0.38
N LEU A 24 20.97 -54.92 -0.92
CA LEU A 24 20.75 -53.58 -1.48
C LEU A 24 19.38 -53.09 -1.02
N THR A 25 19.33 -52.35 0.05
CA THR A 25 18.20 -51.47 0.32
C THR A 25 18.29 -50.36 -0.73
N ALA A 26 17.50 -50.49 -1.80
CA ALA A 26 17.18 -49.40 -2.69
C ALA A 26 16.50 -48.33 -1.80
N PHE A 27 17.25 -47.29 -1.46
CA PHE A 27 16.62 -46.04 -1.04
C PHE A 27 15.78 -45.60 -2.24
N ALA A 28 14.48 -45.86 -2.20
CA ALA A 28 13.54 -45.17 -3.03
C ALA A 28 13.71 -43.69 -2.67
N ALA A 29 14.35 -42.93 -3.56
CA ALA A 29 14.28 -41.49 -3.51
C ALA A 29 12.78 -41.16 -3.46
N PRO A 30 12.33 -40.30 -2.54
CA PRO A 30 10.96 -39.84 -2.60
C PRO A 30 10.78 -39.28 -4.00
N SER A 31 9.89 -39.90 -4.78
CA SER A 31 9.43 -39.36 -6.03
C SER A 31 8.94 -37.96 -5.70
N ALA A 32 9.70 -36.95 -6.15
CA ALA A 32 9.20 -35.59 -6.15
C ALA A 32 7.95 -35.58 -7.00
N ASN A 33 6.80 -35.70 -6.37
CA ASN A 33 5.50 -35.52 -6.98
C ASN A 33 5.29 -34.01 -7.17
N ALA A 34 6.07 -33.45 -8.09
CA ALA A 34 5.85 -32.11 -8.55
C ALA A 34 4.64 -32.12 -9.49
N ALA A 35 3.54 -31.61 -9.03
CA ALA A 35 2.41 -31.36 -9.87
C ALA A 35 1.71 -30.11 -9.42
N ALA A 36 1.34 -29.24 -10.25
CA ALA A 36 0.51 -28.04 -10.04
C ALA A 36 0.70 -27.23 -8.72
N GLY A 37 1.59 -27.65 -7.84
CA GLY A 37 1.95 -27.02 -6.56
C GLY A 37 1.93 -27.98 -5.37
N ASP A 38 2.70 -27.66 -4.32
CA ASP A 38 2.73 -28.41 -3.07
C ASP A 38 1.70 -27.85 -2.08
N PRO A 39 1.11 -28.68 -1.18
CA PRO A 39 0.26 -28.21 -0.10
C PRO A 39 0.99 -27.21 0.79
N VAL A 40 0.31 -26.13 1.18
CA VAL A 40 0.88 -25.08 2.02
C VAL A 40 0.67 -25.43 3.51
N PRO A 41 1.67 -25.20 4.39
CA PRO A 41 1.47 -25.26 5.83
C PRO A 41 0.39 -24.28 6.29
N ASP A 42 -0.29 -24.61 7.39
CA ASP A 42 -1.32 -23.75 7.94
C ASP A 42 -0.80 -22.34 8.26
N SER A 43 -1.60 -21.32 8.00
CA SER A 43 -1.29 -19.89 8.15
C SER A 43 -0.27 -19.28 7.16
N TRP A 44 0.28 -20.06 6.23
CA TRP A 44 1.10 -19.49 5.16
C TRP A 44 0.23 -19.04 4.00
N TYR A 45 0.49 -17.85 3.46
CA TYR A 45 -0.27 -17.25 2.36
C TYR A 45 -1.78 -17.08 2.67
N ASP A 46 -2.11 -16.82 3.94
CA ASP A 46 -3.48 -16.67 4.46
C ASP A 46 -4.26 -15.51 3.80
N TYR A 47 -3.57 -14.56 3.19
CA TYR A 47 -4.18 -13.55 2.31
C TYR A 47 -4.77 -14.13 1.02
N THR A 48 -4.46 -15.40 0.67
CA THR A 48 -5.02 -16.02 -0.54
C THR A 48 -6.50 -16.30 -0.35
N ALA A 49 -7.29 -15.89 -1.32
CA ALA A 49 -8.74 -15.99 -1.29
C ALA A 49 -9.23 -17.02 -2.29
N GLN A 50 -10.17 -17.88 -1.87
CA GLN A 50 -10.97 -18.67 -2.78
C GLN A 50 -12.25 -17.90 -3.11
N LEU A 51 -12.60 -17.80 -4.40
CA LEU A 51 -13.85 -17.24 -4.87
C LEU A 51 -14.73 -18.36 -5.42
N THR A 52 -15.96 -18.46 -4.91
CA THR A 52 -17.01 -19.35 -5.45
C THR A 52 -18.07 -18.48 -6.12
N ILE A 53 -18.25 -18.63 -7.42
CA ILE A 53 -19.09 -17.78 -8.25
C ILE A 53 -20.30 -18.58 -8.73
N GLY A 54 -21.51 -18.04 -8.50
CA GLY A 54 -22.76 -18.66 -8.94
C GLY A 54 -23.09 -19.97 -8.24
N ASP A 55 -22.93 -20.05 -6.91
CA ASP A 55 -23.31 -21.19 -6.06
C ASP A 55 -22.70 -22.55 -6.49
N THR A 56 -21.51 -22.58 -7.08
CA THR A 56 -20.78 -23.72 -7.64
C THR A 56 -20.59 -23.70 -9.16
N PHE A 57 -20.99 -22.62 -9.83
CA PHE A 57 -20.82 -22.51 -11.28
C PHE A 57 -19.34 -22.59 -11.68
N HIS A 58 -18.48 -21.84 -11.02
CA HIS A 58 -17.03 -22.00 -11.11
C HIS A 58 -16.31 -21.37 -9.91
N THR A 59 -15.03 -21.71 -9.77
CA THR A 59 -14.17 -21.18 -8.73
C THR A 59 -12.98 -20.43 -9.35
N CYS A 60 -12.55 -19.39 -8.66
CA CYS A 60 -11.35 -18.63 -8.93
C CYS A 60 -10.52 -18.46 -7.66
N THR A 61 -9.31 -17.98 -7.82
CA THR A 61 -8.45 -17.59 -6.72
C THR A 61 -8.27 -16.07 -6.73
N GLY A 62 -7.93 -15.46 -5.60
CA GLY A 62 -7.62 -14.04 -5.47
C GLY A 62 -6.67 -13.80 -4.32
N ALA A 63 -6.42 -12.55 -4.01
CA ALA A 63 -5.66 -12.15 -2.85
C ALA A 63 -6.30 -10.97 -2.13
N LEU A 64 -6.37 -11.04 -0.81
CA LEU A 64 -6.72 -9.91 0.04
C LEU A 64 -5.62 -8.85 -0.07
N VAL A 65 -5.92 -7.70 -0.63
CA VAL A 65 -4.99 -6.55 -0.75
C VAL A 65 -5.42 -5.37 0.13
N ASP A 66 -6.57 -5.50 0.74
CA ASP A 66 -7.17 -4.57 1.69
C ASP A 66 -8.18 -5.34 2.53
N ARG A 67 -8.49 -4.89 3.75
CA ARG A 67 -9.50 -5.55 4.60
C ARG A 67 -10.84 -5.75 3.90
N SER A 68 -11.18 -4.88 2.97
CA SER A 68 -12.46 -4.91 2.23
C SER A 68 -12.31 -5.20 0.74
N TRP A 69 -11.11 -5.52 0.27
CA TRP A 69 -10.87 -5.74 -1.15
C TRP A 69 -10.01 -6.96 -1.44
N VAL A 70 -10.49 -7.79 -2.34
CA VAL A 70 -9.73 -8.87 -2.96
C VAL A 70 -9.40 -8.47 -4.40
N ILE A 71 -8.14 -8.66 -4.82
CA ILE A 71 -7.71 -8.54 -6.21
C ILE A 71 -7.78 -9.93 -6.87
N THR A 72 -8.29 -9.98 -8.10
CA THR A 72 -8.41 -11.22 -8.87
C THR A 72 -8.49 -10.92 -10.37
N ALA A 73 -8.69 -11.93 -11.21
CA ALA A 73 -8.87 -11.75 -12.64
C ALA A 73 -10.31 -11.32 -13.00
N ALA A 74 -10.47 -10.35 -13.89
CA ALA A 74 -11.76 -9.90 -14.38
C ALA A 74 -12.51 -11.00 -15.16
N SER A 75 -11.77 -11.89 -15.83
CA SER A 75 -12.31 -13.05 -16.54
C SER A 75 -13.10 -14.01 -15.64
N CYS A 76 -12.87 -13.99 -14.32
CA CYS A 76 -13.68 -14.75 -13.36
C CYS A 76 -15.14 -14.33 -13.34
N PHE A 77 -15.45 -13.08 -13.66
CA PHE A 77 -16.80 -12.51 -13.62
C PHE A 77 -17.39 -12.23 -15.00
N ALA A 78 -16.63 -12.43 -16.06
CA ALA A 78 -17.06 -12.16 -17.43
C ALA A 78 -17.91 -13.30 -17.99
N ASP A 79 -18.93 -12.96 -18.78
CA ASP A 79 -19.72 -13.94 -19.55
C ASP A 79 -18.84 -14.65 -20.59
N ASP A 80 -17.91 -13.93 -21.19
CA ASP A 80 -16.89 -14.44 -22.10
C ASP A 80 -15.51 -14.18 -21.48
N PRO A 81 -14.85 -15.20 -20.92
CA PRO A 81 -13.51 -15.02 -20.33
C PRO A 81 -12.45 -14.52 -21.31
N ALA A 82 -12.69 -14.60 -22.62
CA ALA A 82 -11.81 -14.03 -23.64
C ALA A 82 -11.96 -12.49 -23.75
N LYS A 83 -13.02 -11.92 -23.19
CA LYS A 83 -13.34 -10.49 -23.22
C LYS A 83 -13.60 -9.93 -21.82
N PRO A 84 -12.62 -9.94 -20.91
CA PRO A 84 -12.83 -9.62 -19.50
C PRO A 84 -13.08 -8.13 -19.21
N THR A 85 -12.95 -7.24 -20.18
CA THR A 85 -12.93 -5.77 -19.99
C THR A 85 -14.28 -5.13 -19.70
N THR A 86 -15.37 -5.90 -19.68
CA THR A 86 -16.74 -5.37 -19.49
C THR A 86 -17.27 -5.53 -18.06
N VAL A 87 -16.43 -5.98 -17.12
CA VAL A 87 -16.84 -6.27 -15.76
C VAL A 87 -16.81 -5.01 -14.90
N GLY A 88 -17.90 -4.70 -14.18
CA GLY A 88 -17.94 -3.57 -13.25
C GLY A 88 -19.30 -3.48 -12.53
N GLY A 89 -19.32 -2.78 -11.40
CA GLY A 89 -20.50 -2.67 -10.55
C GLY A 89 -20.79 -3.95 -9.74
N ALA A 90 -22.07 -4.21 -9.41
CA ALA A 90 -22.44 -5.42 -8.69
C ALA A 90 -22.13 -6.69 -9.53
N PRO A 91 -21.58 -7.76 -8.92
CA PRO A 91 -21.34 -9.01 -9.64
C PRO A 91 -22.65 -9.59 -10.18
N LYS A 92 -22.61 -10.12 -11.40
CA LYS A 92 -23.79 -10.72 -12.05
C LYS A 92 -24.32 -11.95 -11.31
N TRP A 93 -23.41 -12.72 -10.73
CA TRP A 93 -23.74 -13.90 -9.93
C TRP A 93 -23.28 -13.70 -8.49
N ARG A 94 -24.05 -14.23 -7.57
CA ARG A 94 -23.64 -14.30 -6.17
C ARG A 94 -22.23 -14.88 -6.08
N THR A 95 -21.34 -14.18 -5.42
CA THR A 95 -19.95 -14.60 -5.29
C THR A 95 -19.56 -14.60 -3.83
N THR A 96 -19.13 -15.74 -3.33
CA THR A 96 -18.61 -15.91 -1.97
C THR A 96 -17.08 -15.94 -2.03
N VAL A 97 -16.44 -15.20 -1.13
CA VAL A 97 -15.00 -15.18 -0.93
C VAL A 97 -14.67 -15.79 0.42
N THR A 98 -13.73 -16.74 0.44
CA THR A 98 -13.17 -17.31 1.67
C THR A 98 -11.69 -16.95 1.75
N VAL A 99 -11.26 -16.28 2.83
CA VAL A 99 -9.89 -15.84 3.09
C VAL A 99 -9.39 -16.40 4.42
N GLY A 100 -8.08 -16.66 4.55
CA GLY A 100 -7.48 -17.15 5.80
C GLY A 100 -7.78 -18.61 6.11
N ARG A 101 -8.08 -19.41 5.09
CA ARG A 101 -8.40 -20.82 5.26
C ARG A 101 -7.58 -21.65 4.29
N THR A 102 -6.42 -22.12 4.74
CA THR A 102 -5.53 -22.98 3.94
C THR A 102 -6.11 -24.37 3.70
N ASP A 103 -7.01 -24.84 4.57
CA ASP A 103 -7.83 -26.04 4.39
C ASP A 103 -9.32 -25.65 4.39
N LEU A 104 -9.94 -25.70 3.22
CA LEU A 104 -11.35 -25.33 3.04
C LEU A 104 -12.32 -26.25 3.80
N GLY A 105 -11.88 -27.48 4.12
CA GLY A 105 -12.64 -28.42 4.95
C GLY A 105 -12.56 -28.10 6.45
N ALA A 106 -11.61 -27.26 6.89
CA ALA A 106 -11.51 -26.87 8.30
C ALA A 106 -12.63 -25.90 8.69
N THR A 107 -13.18 -26.09 9.88
CA THR A 107 -14.19 -25.21 10.47
C THR A 107 -13.53 -24.29 11.52
N GLY A 108 -14.05 -23.05 11.64
CA GLY A 108 -13.61 -22.12 12.69
C GLY A 108 -12.35 -21.32 12.36
N THR A 109 -11.80 -21.41 11.15
CA THR A 109 -10.68 -20.59 10.67
C THR A 109 -11.11 -19.78 9.45
N GLY A 110 -10.46 -18.62 9.25
CA GLY A 110 -10.70 -17.72 8.12
C GLY A 110 -12.07 -17.05 8.15
N VAL A 111 -12.30 -16.19 7.17
CA VAL A 111 -13.53 -15.41 6.99
C VAL A 111 -14.14 -15.73 5.64
N SER A 112 -15.47 -15.94 5.62
CA SER A 112 -16.25 -16.06 4.38
C SER A 112 -17.23 -14.89 4.30
N THR A 113 -17.24 -14.18 3.17
CA THR A 113 -18.10 -13.02 2.92
C THR A 113 -18.48 -12.95 1.45
N GLU A 114 -19.40 -12.06 1.07
CA GLU A 114 -19.84 -11.90 -0.31
C GLU A 114 -19.10 -10.74 -1.00
N VAL A 115 -19.01 -10.80 -2.32
CA VAL A 115 -18.58 -9.68 -3.16
C VAL A 115 -19.81 -8.83 -3.49
N VAL A 116 -19.70 -7.52 -3.28
CA VAL A 116 -20.80 -6.56 -3.51
C VAL A 116 -20.55 -5.59 -4.66
N GLU A 117 -19.28 -5.41 -5.04
CA GLU A 117 -18.89 -4.46 -6.09
C GLU A 117 -17.62 -4.95 -6.80
N LEU A 118 -17.54 -4.68 -8.10
CA LEU A 118 -16.40 -4.98 -8.95
C LEU A 118 -15.89 -3.69 -9.60
N VAL A 119 -14.59 -3.47 -9.53
CA VAL A 119 -13.89 -2.36 -10.21
C VAL A 119 -12.80 -2.96 -11.07
N ALA A 120 -13.05 -3.09 -12.39
CA ALA A 120 -12.14 -3.72 -13.32
C ALA A 120 -11.22 -2.72 -14.02
N ARG A 121 -10.07 -3.22 -14.47
CA ARG A 121 -9.19 -2.52 -15.41
C ARG A 121 -9.68 -2.73 -16.84
N ALA A 122 -9.60 -1.68 -17.65
CA ALA A 122 -9.94 -1.78 -19.06
C ALA A 122 -8.79 -2.32 -19.94
N ASP A 123 -7.54 -2.23 -19.45
CA ASP A 123 -6.33 -2.53 -20.21
C ASP A 123 -5.80 -3.95 -19.98
N ARG A 124 -6.29 -4.66 -18.97
CA ARG A 124 -5.80 -6.00 -18.60
C ARG A 124 -6.85 -6.80 -17.83
N ASP A 125 -6.65 -8.11 -17.76
CA ASP A 125 -7.51 -9.03 -17.00
C ASP A 125 -7.25 -8.90 -15.49
N LEU A 126 -7.82 -7.84 -14.89
CA LEU A 126 -7.62 -7.50 -13.49
C LEU A 126 -8.86 -6.79 -12.94
N VAL A 127 -9.29 -7.19 -11.74
CA VAL A 127 -10.44 -6.60 -11.05
C VAL A 127 -10.20 -6.55 -9.54
N MET A 128 -10.64 -5.46 -8.93
CA MET A 128 -10.81 -5.36 -7.48
C MET A 128 -12.25 -5.73 -7.13
N ALA A 129 -12.42 -6.68 -6.21
CA ALA A 129 -13.71 -7.17 -5.72
C ALA A 129 -13.92 -6.73 -4.28
N LYS A 130 -14.92 -5.88 -4.05
CA LYS A 130 -15.29 -5.34 -2.73
C LYS A 130 -16.04 -6.37 -1.92
N LEU A 131 -15.63 -6.56 -0.69
CA LEU A 131 -16.26 -7.47 0.27
C LEU A 131 -17.42 -6.78 1.00
N ALA A 132 -18.49 -7.52 1.25
CA ALA A 132 -19.66 -7.05 2.02
C ALA A 132 -19.30 -6.72 3.48
N ALA A 133 -18.33 -7.43 4.04
CA ALA A 133 -17.80 -7.20 5.38
C ALA A 133 -16.26 -7.25 5.34
N PRO A 134 -15.59 -6.39 6.11
CA PRO A 134 -14.13 -6.40 6.17
C PRO A 134 -13.60 -7.70 6.80
N VAL A 135 -12.42 -8.11 6.38
CA VAL A 135 -11.67 -9.25 6.90
C VAL A 135 -10.70 -8.77 7.97
N ASP A 136 -10.91 -9.18 9.20
CA ASP A 136 -10.05 -8.85 10.34
C ASP A 136 -9.09 -10.00 10.67
N GLY A 137 -7.93 -9.67 11.21
CA GLY A 137 -6.95 -10.64 11.68
C GLY A 137 -6.07 -11.27 10.59
N ILE A 138 -6.26 -10.89 9.32
CA ILE A 138 -5.42 -11.31 8.20
C ILE A 138 -4.70 -10.09 7.64
N VAL A 139 -3.39 -10.19 7.48
CA VAL A 139 -2.58 -9.11 6.91
C VAL A 139 -2.75 -9.09 5.38
N PRO A 140 -3.27 -8.00 4.79
CA PRO A 140 -3.38 -7.90 3.34
C PRO A 140 -2.03 -8.02 2.63
N LEU A 141 -2.04 -8.64 1.45
CA LEU A 141 -0.87 -8.77 0.61
C LEU A 141 -0.44 -7.41 0.06
N ARG A 142 0.81 -7.07 0.25
CA ARG A 142 1.40 -5.83 -0.28
C ARG A 142 1.55 -5.91 -1.80
N VAL A 143 1.23 -4.82 -2.49
CA VAL A 143 1.44 -4.71 -3.94
C VAL A 143 2.86 -4.21 -4.21
N ALA A 144 3.57 -4.88 -5.10
CA ALA A 144 4.88 -4.45 -5.57
C ALA A 144 4.78 -3.10 -6.31
N THR A 145 5.80 -2.27 -6.18
CA THR A 145 5.93 -0.99 -6.91
C THR A 145 7.09 -0.99 -7.90
N ALA A 146 7.91 -2.05 -7.86
CA ALA A 146 9.00 -2.25 -8.79
C ALA A 146 8.70 -3.43 -9.72
N ALA A 147 8.97 -3.26 -11.00
CA ALA A 147 8.82 -4.31 -12.00
C ALA A 147 9.64 -5.55 -11.62
N PRO A 148 9.11 -6.76 -11.82
CA PRO A 148 9.88 -7.96 -11.59
C PRO A 148 11.00 -8.10 -12.66
N ALA A 149 12.13 -8.68 -12.26
CA ALA A 149 13.31 -8.85 -13.11
C ALA A 149 13.27 -10.17 -13.88
N PRO A 150 13.81 -10.24 -15.12
CA PRO A 150 13.93 -11.49 -15.85
C PRO A 150 14.64 -12.58 -15.04
N ALA A 151 14.16 -13.81 -15.14
CA ALA A 151 14.60 -14.99 -14.38
C ALA A 151 14.33 -14.93 -12.87
N GLU A 152 13.58 -13.94 -12.38
CA GLU A 152 13.13 -13.87 -11.00
C GLU A 152 12.31 -15.09 -10.62
N LYS A 153 12.48 -15.57 -9.38
CA LYS A 153 11.72 -16.69 -8.83
C LYS A 153 10.46 -16.17 -8.17
N LEU A 154 9.34 -16.66 -8.66
CA LEU A 154 8.02 -16.27 -8.23
C LEU A 154 7.27 -17.48 -7.66
N LYS A 155 6.24 -17.24 -6.87
CA LYS A 155 5.34 -18.25 -6.35
C LYS A 155 3.90 -17.87 -6.66
N ALA A 156 3.02 -18.85 -6.81
CA ALA A 156 1.60 -18.62 -6.98
C ALA A 156 0.82 -19.58 -6.07
N PRO A 157 0.31 -19.10 -4.92
CA PRO A 157 -0.62 -19.86 -4.11
C PRO A 157 -2.02 -19.85 -4.74
N GLY A 158 -2.71 -21.00 -4.74
CA GLY A 158 -4.01 -21.14 -5.37
C GLY A 158 -4.84 -22.30 -4.86
N TYR A 159 -6.12 -22.30 -5.23
CA TYR A 159 -7.10 -23.34 -4.91
C TYR A 159 -7.60 -24.08 -6.16
N GLY A 160 -6.90 -23.90 -7.27
CA GLY A 160 -7.25 -24.53 -8.52
C GLY A 160 -6.93 -26.03 -8.55
N ARG A 161 -7.31 -26.67 -9.66
CA ARG A 161 -7.05 -28.06 -9.94
C ARG A 161 -5.57 -28.40 -9.79
N THR A 162 -5.27 -29.55 -9.23
CA THR A 162 -3.90 -30.08 -9.17
C THR A 162 -3.71 -31.18 -10.23
N LYS A 163 -2.60 -31.89 -10.16
CA LYS A 163 -2.35 -33.07 -11.00
C LYS A 163 -3.23 -34.26 -10.62
N THR A 164 -3.64 -34.33 -9.36
CA THR A 164 -4.33 -35.49 -8.77
C THR A 164 -5.75 -35.19 -8.32
N GLU A 165 -6.10 -33.91 -8.15
CA GLU A 165 -7.41 -33.50 -7.61
C GLU A 165 -8.09 -32.49 -8.54
N TRP A 166 -9.37 -32.72 -8.82
CA TRP A 166 -10.21 -31.82 -9.62
C TRP A 166 -10.57 -30.55 -8.83
N ILE A 167 -10.87 -30.71 -7.55
CA ILE A 167 -11.26 -29.65 -6.63
C ILE A 167 -10.51 -29.91 -5.32
N PRO A 168 -9.29 -29.40 -5.16
CA PRO A 168 -8.55 -29.58 -3.93
C PRO A 168 -9.19 -28.81 -2.80
N SER A 169 -9.20 -29.40 -1.61
CA SER A 169 -9.66 -28.73 -0.39
C SER A 169 -8.57 -27.88 0.28
N ARG A 170 -7.33 -28.04 -0.12
CA ARG A 170 -6.18 -27.33 0.49
C ARG A 170 -5.54 -26.36 -0.49
N LEU A 171 -5.09 -25.22 0.06
CA LEU A 171 -4.23 -24.29 -0.64
C LEU A 171 -2.94 -25.01 -1.05
N HIS A 172 -2.56 -24.87 -2.30
CA HIS A 172 -1.28 -25.35 -2.82
C HIS A 172 -0.48 -24.19 -3.41
N ILE A 173 0.81 -24.38 -3.63
CA ILE A 173 1.70 -23.34 -4.13
C ILE A 173 2.56 -23.87 -5.27
N GLY A 174 2.54 -23.17 -6.39
CA GLY A 174 3.42 -23.41 -7.53
C GLY A 174 4.64 -22.47 -7.51
N ALA A 175 5.79 -22.99 -7.93
CA ALA A 175 6.99 -22.19 -8.17
C ALA A 175 7.14 -21.88 -9.66
N PHE A 176 7.50 -20.63 -9.98
CA PHE A 176 7.60 -20.14 -11.35
C PHE A 176 8.90 -19.36 -11.57
N THR A 177 9.34 -19.32 -12.80
CA THR A 177 10.40 -18.42 -13.25
C THR A 177 9.79 -17.40 -14.20
N LEU A 178 10.15 -16.12 -14.02
CA LEU A 178 9.76 -15.05 -14.93
C LEU A 178 10.52 -15.17 -16.24
N ASP A 179 9.80 -15.27 -17.36
CA ASP A 179 10.38 -15.37 -18.71
C ASP A 179 10.49 -13.98 -19.35
N GLY A 180 9.50 -13.11 -19.12
CA GLY A 180 9.48 -11.79 -19.71
C GLY A 180 8.44 -10.86 -19.11
N VAL A 181 8.69 -9.55 -19.26
CA VAL A 181 7.79 -8.48 -18.83
C VAL A 181 7.26 -7.75 -20.06
N ARG A 182 5.94 -7.65 -20.15
CA ARG A 182 5.20 -6.90 -21.17
C ARG A 182 4.54 -5.66 -20.54
N PRO A 183 4.05 -4.69 -21.30
CA PRO A 183 3.44 -3.48 -20.74
C PRO A 183 2.35 -3.76 -19.69
N THR A 184 1.47 -4.75 -19.91
CA THR A 184 0.34 -5.07 -19.03
C THR A 184 0.39 -6.48 -18.43
N ALA A 185 1.42 -7.27 -18.74
CA ALA A 185 1.50 -8.67 -18.33
C ALA A 185 2.94 -9.12 -18.08
N VAL A 186 3.08 -10.20 -17.32
CA VAL A 186 4.31 -10.96 -17.18
C VAL A 186 4.09 -12.39 -17.63
N ASP A 187 5.07 -12.93 -18.35
CA ASP A 187 5.08 -14.31 -18.78
C ASP A 187 5.94 -15.12 -17.82
N THR A 188 5.42 -16.28 -17.40
CA THR A 188 6.10 -17.15 -16.44
C THR A 188 6.05 -18.60 -16.90
N THR A 189 7.05 -19.39 -16.55
CA THR A 189 7.08 -20.85 -16.73
C THR A 189 7.17 -21.54 -15.38
N GLY A 190 6.32 -22.54 -15.16
CA GLY A 190 6.33 -23.36 -13.96
C GLY A 190 7.61 -24.18 -13.82
N THR A 191 8.16 -24.26 -12.63
CA THR A 191 9.32 -25.08 -12.28
C THR A 191 8.88 -26.28 -11.43
N GLY A 192 9.60 -27.40 -11.57
CA GLY A 192 9.25 -28.63 -10.83
C GLY A 192 7.89 -29.23 -11.22
N GLY A 193 7.36 -28.90 -12.41
CA GLY A 193 6.04 -29.35 -12.86
C GLY A 193 4.86 -28.49 -12.36
N ALA A 194 5.12 -27.35 -11.71
CA ALA A 194 4.09 -26.39 -11.35
C ALA A 194 3.39 -25.80 -12.57
N ALA A 195 2.10 -25.56 -12.47
CA ALA A 195 1.30 -24.91 -13.51
C ALA A 195 0.13 -24.13 -12.87
N ILE A 196 -0.32 -23.09 -13.54
CA ILE A 196 -1.60 -22.43 -13.25
C ILE A 196 -2.70 -23.27 -13.90
N CYS A 197 -3.60 -23.80 -13.10
CA CYS A 197 -4.69 -24.68 -13.55
C CYS A 197 -6.07 -23.99 -13.44
N LYS A 198 -7.13 -24.66 -13.94
CA LYS A 198 -8.51 -24.18 -13.75
C LYS A 198 -8.83 -24.03 -12.27
N GLY A 199 -9.32 -22.87 -11.86
CA GLY A 199 -9.52 -22.48 -10.46
C GLY A 199 -8.42 -21.61 -9.89
N ASP A 200 -7.20 -21.60 -10.50
CA ASP A 200 -6.13 -20.67 -10.13
C ASP A 200 -6.21 -19.33 -10.88
N THR A 201 -7.15 -19.17 -11.81
CA THR A 201 -7.38 -17.85 -12.42
C THR A 201 -7.63 -16.82 -11.33
N GLY A 202 -6.89 -15.72 -11.36
CA GLY A 202 -6.93 -14.70 -10.32
C GLY A 202 -5.95 -14.92 -9.16
N ALA A 203 -5.23 -16.05 -9.12
CA ALA A 203 -4.23 -16.31 -8.07
C ALA A 203 -3.13 -15.24 -8.02
N PRO A 204 -2.70 -14.84 -6.83
CA PRO A 204 -1.59 -13.90 -6.73
C PRO A 204 -0.28 -14.56 -7.18
N VAL A 205 0.46 -13.86 -8.02
CA VAL A 205 1.84 -14.20 -8.38
C VAL A 205 2.73 -13.31 -7.55
N VAL A 206 3.50 -13.90 -6.65
CA VAL A 206 4.22 -13.19 -5.61
C VAL A 206 5.73 -13.43 -5.68
N ARG A 207 6.48 -12.44 -5.23
CA ARG A 207 7.90 -12.56 -4.92
C ARG A 207 8.13 -12.46 -3.40
N GLU A 208 9.20 -13.07 -2.95
CA GLU A 208 9.65 -12.96 -1.56
C GLU A 208 10.96 -12.18 -1.52
N VAL A 209 10.95 -11.03 -0.87
CA VAL A 209 12.11 -10.15 -0.72
C VAL A 209 12.31 -9.84 0.76
N ASN A 210 13.48 -10.15 1.30
CA ASN A 210 13.84 -9.85 2.70
C ASN A 210 12.80 -10.37 3.72
N GLY A 211 12.22 -11.54 3.48
CA GLY A 211 11.20 -12.14 4.36
C GLY A 211 9.81 -11.51 4.24
N ARG A 212 9.58 -10.67 3.22
CA ARG A 212 8.27 -10.08 2.90
C ARG A 212 7.77 -10.61 1.56
N THR A 213 6.47 -10.77 1.47
CA THR A 213 5.79 -11.20 0.26
C THR A 213 5.13 -10.00 -0.43
N GLU A 214 5.33 -9.87 -1.74
CA GLU A 214 4.75 -8.81 -2.56
C GLU A 214 4.05 -9.37 -3.79
N LEU A 215 2.88 -8.81 -4.12
CA LEU A 215 2.12 -9.11 -5.33
C LEU A 215 2.78 -8.45 -6.54
N VAL A 216 3.25 -9.21 -7.49
CA VAL A 216 3.82 -8.70 -8.76
C VAL A 216 2.88 -8.87 -9.95
N ALA A 217 1.98 -9.85 -9.89
CA ALA A 217 0.97 -10.08 -10.94
C ALA A 217 -0.19 -10.92 -10.42
N VAL A 218 -1.25 -11.02 -11.21
CA VAL A 218 -2.43 -11.85 -10.99
C VAL A 218 -2.55 -12.84 -12.15
N ALA A 219 -2.71 -14.13 -11.85
CA ALA A 219 -2.82 -15.19 -12.86
C ALA A 219 -4.04 -14.96 -13.76
N SER A 220 -3.83 -14.97 -15.08
CA SER A 220 -4.88 -14.73 -16.06
C SER A 220 -5.08 -15.94 -16.98
N ARG A 221 -4.07 -16.36 -17.70
CA ARG A 221 -4.14 -17.44 -18.71
C ARG A 221 -2.96 -18.36 -18.59
N SER A 222 -3.16 -19.65 -18.86
CA SER A 222 -2.08 -20.65 -18.87
C SER A 222 -2.31 -21.73 -19.91
N TRP A 223 -1.26 -22.46 -20.21
CA TRP A 223 -1.32 -23.66 -21.03
C TRP A 223 -1.84 -24.88 -20.28
N GLN A 224 -1.87 -24.83 -18.94
CA GLN A 224 -2.37 -25.88 -18.03
C GLN A 224 -1.62 -27.23 -18.13
N GLY A 225 -0.36 -27.21 -18.56
CA GLY A 225 0.44 -28.44 -18.65
C GLY A 225 0.63 -29.11 -17.30
N GLY A 226 0.29 -30.39 -17.22
CA GLY A 226 0.37 -31.16 -15.98
C GLY A 226 -0.86 -31.07 -15.06
N CYS A 227 -1.87 -30.27 -15.39
CA CYS A 227 -3.15 -30.26 -14.67
C CYS A 227 -3.95 -31.52 -14.94
N LEU A 228 -4.70 -32.01 -13.95
CA LEU A 228 -5.53 -33.20 -14.06
C LEU A 228 -6.49 -33.12 -15.25
N GLY A 229 -6.47 -34.12 -16.10
CA GLY A 229 -7.32 -34.21 -17.30
C GLY A 229 -6.86 -33.42 -18.51
N GLU A 230 -5.71 -32.75 -18.45
CA GLU A 230 -5.11 -32.05 -19.59
C GLU A 230 -4.02 -32.92 -20.24
N THR A 231 -3.90 -32.84 -21.55
CA THR A 231 -2.84 -33.49 -22.32
C THR A 231 -1.70 -32.54 -22.68
N GLU A 232 -1.87 -31.27 -22.40
CA GLU A 232 -0.87 -30.23 -22.60
C GLU A 232 0.32 -30.46 -21.67
N THR A 233 1.53 -30.15 -22.14
CA THR A 233 2.77 -30.30 -21.37
C THR A 233 3.45 -28.97 -21.04
N ARG A 234 3.05 -27.88 -21.71
CA ARG A 234 3.60 -26.55 -21.46
C ARG A 234 3.04 -25.97 -20.17
N THR A 235 3.92 -25.51 -19.27
CA THR A 235 3.58 -24.94 -17.97
C THR A 235 3.59 -23.41 -17.95
N GLY A 236 3.70 -22.78 -19.12
CA GLY A 236 3.72 -21.32 -19.27
C GLY A 236 2.39 -20.67 -18.91
N ALA A 237 2.45 -19.49 -18.33
CA ALA A 237 1.31 -18.67 -18.00
C ALA A 237 1.56 -17.19 -18.32
N ALA A 238 0.48 -16.48 -18.66
CA ALA A 238 0.46 -15.03 -18.78
C ALA A 238 -0.34 -14.46 -17.60
N ASN A 239 0.26 -13.53 -16.85
CA ASN A 239 -0.31 -12.98 -15.65
C ASN A 239 -0.42 -11.46 -15.78
N SER A 240 -1.50 -10.86 -15.31
CA SER A 240 -1.72 -9.40 -15.33
C SER A 240 -0.78 -8.71 -14.35
N ARG A 241 0.07 -7.81 -14.82
CA ARG A 241 1.01 -7.02 -14.02
C ARG A 241 0.29 -6.16 -13.01
N THR A 242 0.88 -5.96 -11.82
CA THR A 242 0.29 -5.13 -10.75
C THR A 242 1.20 -4.01 -10.28
N ASP A 243 2.51 -4.09 -10.50
CA ASP A 243 3.48 -3.09 -10.06
C ASP A 243 3.25 -1.70 -10.68
N ASP A 244 2.88 -1.67 -11.96
CA ASP A 244 2.58 -0.45 -12.73
C ASP A 244 1.18 0.12 -12.47
N VAL A 245 0.30 -0.61 -11.77
CA VAL A 245 -1.06 -0.17 -11.41
C VAL A 245 -1.28 -0.05 -9.91
N ALA A 246 -0.20 -0.07 -9.12
CA ALA A 246 -0.27 0.10 -7.65
C ALA A 246 -1.04 1.38 -7.26
N GLY A 247 -0.87 2.48 -8.00
CA GLY A 247 -1.62 3.72 -7.81
C GLY A 247 -3.12 3.56 -8.02
N TRP A 248 -3.55 2.79 -9.02
CA TRP A 248 -4.97 2.50 -9.23
C TRP A 248 -5.54 1.62 -8.10
N ILE A 249 -4.81 0.59 -7.66
CA ILE A 249 -5.22 -0.24 -6.53
C ILE A 249 -5.41 0.63 -5.28
N GLN A 250 -4.46 1.53 -5.00
CA GLN A 250 -4.57 2.48 -3.90
C GLN A 250 -5.80 3.39 -4.05
N GLN A 251 -6.09 3.86 -5.26
CA GLN A 251 -7.28 4.68 -5.52
C GLN A 251 -8.57 3.91 -5.22
N VAL A 252 -8.69 2.66 -5.68
CA VAL A 252 -9.87 1.82 -5.40
C VAL A 252 -10.00 1.56 -3.90
N ARG A 253 -8.91 1.19 -3.22
CA ARG A 253 -8.89 0.99 -1.76
C ARG A 253 -9.35 2.22 -0.99
N SER A 254 -8.99 3.42 -1.45
CA SER A 254 -9.37 4.68 -0.78
C SER A 254 -10.87 4.98 -0.81
N THR A 255 -11.65 4.26 -1.60
CA THR A 255 -13.12 4.40 -1.65
C THR A 255 -13.85 3.50 -0.64
N THR A 256 -13.13 2.75 0.21
CA THR A 256 -13.72 1.77 1.11
C THR A 256 -14.29 2.44 2.37
N PRO A 257 -15.57 2.20 2.74
CA PRO A 257 -16.09 2.58 4.04
C PRO A 257 -15.32 1.88 5.18
N GLY A 258 -15.01 2.64 6.22
CA GLY A 258 -14.27 2.11 7.39
C GLY A 258 -12.84 2.63 7.51
N TRP A 259 -12.38 3.42 6.57
CA TRP A 259 -11.14 4.16 6.72
C TRP A 259 -11.18 5.09 7.94
N LYS A 260 -10.05 5.21 8.63
CA LYS A 260 -9.88 6.07 9.80
C LYS A 260 -9.15 7.34 9.42
N THR A 261 -9.52 8.45 10.05
CA THR A 261 -8.73 9.68 9.96
C THR A 261 -7.74 9.69 11.11
N GLN A 262 -6.47 9.59 10.82
CA GLN A 262 -5.41 9.86 11.79
C GLN A 262 -5.23 11.37 11.87
N ALA A 263 -5.27 11.94 13.08
CA ALA A 263 -5.03 13.35 13.32
C ALA A 263 -3.83 13.52 14.25
N LEU A 264 -2.82 14.23 13.77
CA LEU A 264 -1.66 14.65 14.54
C LEU A 264 -1.83 16.14 14.85
N VAL A 265 -1.84 16.49 16.12
CA VAL A 265 -1.95 17.88 16.56
C VAL A 265 -0.69 18.30 17.29
N ARG A 266 -0.08 19.35 16.78
CA ARG A 266 1.09 19.96 17.38
C ARG A 266 0.65 21.08 18.32
N SER A 267 1.08 21.01 19.58
CA SER A 267 0.84 22.03 20.59
C SER A 267 2.16 22.46 21.23
N GLY A 268 2.61 23.68 20.94
CA GLY A 268 3.98 24.09 21.23
C GLY A 268 4.97 23.16 20.50
N THR A 269 5.82 22.47 21.27
CA THR A 269 6.77 21.46 20.76
C THR A 269 6.29 20.02 20.97
N ALA A 270 5.13 19.81 21.58
CA ALA A 270 4.51 18.50 21.76
C ALA A 270 3.77 18.07 20.50
N LEU A 271 3.64 16.77 20.31
CA LEU A 271 2.89 16.15 19.24
C LEU A 271 1.95 15.10 19.84
N ALA A 272 0.66 15.23 19.60
CA ALA A 272 -0.35 14.28 20.04
C ALA A 272 -1.09 13.67 18.86
N GLN A 273 -1.58 12.44 19.01
CA GLN A 273 -2.31 11.70 17.98
C GLN A 273 -3.67 11.25 18.53
N THR A 274 -4.68 11.34 17.68
CA THR A 274 -5.98 10.68 17.84
C THR A 274 -6.47 10.17 16.48
N ALA A 275 -7.40 9.24 16.48
CA ALA A 275 -8.01 8.73 15.24
C ALA A 275 -9.52 8.85 15.30
N ARG A 276 -10.13 9.33 14.20
CA ARG A 276 -11.58 9.27 14.01
C ARG A 276 -11.94 7.94 13.38
N LEU A 277 -12.79 7.20 14.05
CA LEU A 277 -13.29 5.89 13.59
C LEU A 277 -14.42 6.06 12.57
N SER A 278 -14.79 4.95 11.90
CA SER A 278 -15.86 4.94 10.91
C SER A 278 -17.25 5.33 11.46
N ASP A 279 -17.48 5.10 12.76
CA ASP A 279 -18.70 5.53 13.46
C ASP A 279 -18.69 7.02 13.84
N GLY A 280 -17.62 7.73 13.53
CA GLY A 280 -17.43 9.15 13.81
C GLY A 280 -16.87 9.47 15.19
N SER A 281 -16.68 8.48 16.05
CA SER A 281 -16.04 8.66 17.36
C SER A 281 -14.53 8.88 17.25
N TRP A 282 -13.93 9.47 18.28
CA TRP A 282 -12.48 9.68 18.38
C TRP A 282 -11.86 8.71 19.37
N THR A 283 -10.67 8.20 19.06
CA THR A 283 -9.87 7.43 20.02
C THR A 283 -9.30 8.35 21.12
N PRO A 284 -8.96 7.79 22.28
CA PRO A 284 -8.24 8.57 23.28
C PRO A 284 -6.98 9.23 22.70
N LEU A 285 -6.73 10.47 23.10
CA LEU A 285 -5.54 11.22 22.71
C LEU A 285 -4.28 10.53 23.24
N GLN A 286 -3.30 10.35 22.38
CA GLN A 286 -1.99 9.75 22.69
C GLN A 286 -0.88 10.77 22.50
N ASP A 287 -0.04 10.96 23.49
CA ASP A 287 1.17 11.76 23.36
C ASP A 287 2.23 10.94 22.61
N ILE A 288 2.77 11.52 21.54
CA ILE A 288 3.91 10.95 20.82
C ILE A 288 5.19 11.41 21.52
N GLN A 289 6.02 10.44 21.92
CA GLN A 289 7.25 10.70 22.68
C GLN A 289 8.32 11.38 21.81
N VAL A 290 8.36 12.71 21.85
CA VAL A 290 9.26 13.54 21.03
C VAL A 290 10.44 14.15 21.83
N ALA A 291 10.58 13.78 23.10
CA ALA A 291 11.64 14.32 23.96
C ALA A 291 13.05 14.03 23.43
N GLY A 292 13.25 12.84 22.82
CA GLY A 292 14.55 12.43 22.25
C GLY A 292 15.00 13.21 21.02
N ILE A 293 14.10 14.03 20.42
CA ILE A 293 14.35 14.84 19.22
C ILE A 293 14.18 16.35 19.52
N GLY A 294 14.14 16.73 20.79
CA GLY A 294 14.03 18.15 21.20
C GLY A 294 12.65 18.79 20.94
N GLY A 295 11.59 17.97 20.80
CA GLY A 295 10.26 18.42 20.40
C GLY A 295 10.06 18.52 18.89
N VAL A 296 8.93 19.09 18.43
CA VAL A 296 8.54 19.12 17.00
C VAL A 296 8.30 20.55 16.55
N LYS A 297 8.98 20.96 15.46
CA LYS A 297 8.82 22.25 14.78
C LYS A 297 7.84 22.16 13.60
N ALA A 298 7.88 21.07 12.82
CA ALA A 298 6.97 20.79 11.72
C ALA A 298 6.62 19.30 11.69
N SER A 299 5.45 18.94 11.17
CA SER A 299 5.01 17.55 11.05
C SER A 299 4.18 17.35 9.79
N ALA A 300 4.33 16.20 9.15
CA ALA A 300 3.51 15.74 8.05
C ALA A 300 3.21 14.25 8.21
N THR A 301 2.07 13.80 7.69
CA THR A 301 1.65 12.41 7.82
C THR A 301 0.92 11.93 6.58
N THR A 302 1.05 10.64 6.29
CA THR A 302 0.29 9.94 5.25
C THR A 302 0.07 8.49 5.67
N GLY A 303 -1.02 7.90 5.18
CA GLY A 303 -1.27 6.47 5.35
C GLY A 303 -0.58 5.66 4.26
N ILE A 304 0.02 4.54 4.63
CA ILE A 304 0.44 3.47 3.72
C ILE A 304 -0.14 2.19 4.26
N ASP A 305 -1.07 1.61 3.52
CA ASP A 305 -1.87 0.49 3.99
C ASP A 305 -2.60 0.84 5.30
N SER A 306 -2.45 0.05 6.35
CA SER A 306 -2.98 0.32 7.69
C SER A 306 -2.03 1.11 8.58
N ASP A 307 -0.83 1.41 8.11
CA ASP A 307 0.20 2.11 8.87
C ASP A 307 0.14 3.62 8.64
N THR A 308 0.36 4.39 9.71
CA THR A 308 0.49 5.85 9.65
C THR A 308 1.97 6.21 9.66
N HIS A 309 2.45 6.75 8.56
CA HIS A 309 3.80 7.27 8.46
C HIS A 309 3.83 8.74 8.88
N VAL A 310 4.74 9.08 9.77
CA VAL A 310 4.91 10.43 10.32
C VAL A 310 6.34 10.89 10.11
N VAL A 311 6.50 12.05 9.48
CA VAL A 311 7.79 12.74 9.36
C VAL A 311 7.70 14.05 10.11
N VAL A 312 8.68 14.30 10.96
CA VAL A 312 8.76 15.52 11.76
C VAL A 312 10.11 16.22 11.57
N LEU A 313 10.09 17.54 11.66
CA LEU A 313 11.28 18.34 11.91
C LEU A 313 11.42 18.47 13.42
N GLY A 314 12.46 17.89 13.98
CA GLY A 314 12.79 17.94 15.41
C GLY A 314 13.25 19.32 15.88
N GLY A 315 13.26 19.52 17.18
CA GLY A 315 13.89 20.67 17.82
C GLY A 315 15.39 20.74 17.60
N ASP A 316 16.02 19.57 17.38
CA ASP A 316 17.43 19.40 16.99
C ASP A 316 17.76 19.89 15.56
N GLY A 317 16.74 20.19 14.75
CA GLY A 317 16.88 20.65 13.37
C GLY A 317 16.93 19.51 12.33
N HIS A 318 16.86 18.26 12.76
CA HIS A 318 16.87 17.08 11.89
C HIS A 318 15.46 16.62 11.54
N LEU A 319 15.36 15.89 10.42
CA LEU A 319 14.16 15.17 10.06
C LEU A 319 14.16 13.79 10.72
N HIS A 320 13.02 13.44 11.30
CA HIS A 320 12.80 12.12 11.90
C HIS A 320 11.55 11.47 11.34
N HIS A 321 11.59 10.15 11.19
CA HIS A 321 10.49 9.34 10.70
C HIS A 321 10.11 8.29 11.73
N THR A 322 8.81 8.09 11.91
CA THR A 322 8.24 7.00 12.70
C THR A 322 7.01 6.43 12.03
N VAL A 323 6.60 5.24 12.44
CA VAL A 323 5.41 4.56 11.94
C VAL A 323 4.53 4.17 13.13
N ARG A 324 3.24 4.46 13.01
CA ARG A 324 2.20 3.88 13.86
C ARG A 324 1.58 2.70 13.13
N HIS A 325 1.66 1.53 13.72
CA HIS A 325 1.10 0.30 13.14
C HIS A 325 -0.41 0.16 13.43
N LEU A 326 -1.06 -0.76 12.72
CA LEU A 326 -2.49 -1.06 12.89
C LEU A 326 -2.85 -1.39 14.34
N ASP A 327 -1.96 -2.09 15.07
CA ASP A 327 -2.12 -2.45 16.48
C ASP A 327 -1.96 -1.28 17.46
N GLY A 328 -1.69 -0.07 16.95
CA GLY A 328 -1.47 1.14 17.73
C GLY A 328 -0.06 1.34 18.24
N ARG A 329 0.85 0.39 18.00
CA ARG A 329 2.26 0.48 18.39
C ARG A 329 2.99 1.49 17.51
N TRP A 330 3.88 2.27 18.14
CA TRP A 330 4.78 3.21 17.46
C TRP A 330 6.18 2.65 17.35
N ASP A 331 6.81 2.83 16.20
CA ASP A 331 8.25 2.63 16.05
C ASP A 331 9.00 3.79 16.71
N ARG A 332 10.27 3.58 16.99
CA ARG A 332 11.15 4.68 17.43
C ARG A 332 11.40 5.64 16.27
N PHE A 333 11.55 6.92 16.58
CA PHE A 333 12.00 7.90 15.59
C PHE A 333 13.37 7.53 15.04
N GLY A 334 13.45 7.36 13.72
CA GLY A 334 14.70 7.22 12.98
C GLY A 334 15.13 8.59 12.44
N ASP A 335 16.39 8.94 12.62
CA ASP A 335 16.98 10.17 12.08
C ASP A 335 17.28 10.01 10.59
N LEU A 336 16.62 10.79 9.73
CA LEU A 336 16.84 10.77 8.29
C LEU A 336 18.15 11.47 7.89
N ASN A 337 18.57 12.47 8.63
CA ASN A 337 19.79 13.21 8.32
C ASN A 337 21.04 12.33 8.45
N SER A 338 21.05 11.42 9.43
CA SER A 338 22.19 10.53 9.65
C SER A 338 22.33 9.43 8.58
N GLY A 339 21.27 9.13 7.85
CA GLY A 339 21.23 7.99 6.91
C GLY A 339 21.00 8.34 5.45
N VAL A 340 20.58 9.55 5.14
CA VAL A 340 20.12 9.93 3.79
C VAL A 340 20.93 11.10 3.21
N THR A 341 20.71 12.29 3.71
CA THR A 341 21.44 13.50 3.29
C THR A 341 21.26 14.55 4.40
N ASP A 342 22.35 15.12 4.86
CA ASP A 342 22.29 16.22 5.82
C ASP A 342 21.85 17.50 5.09
N LEU A 343 20.61 17.92 5.34
CA LEU A 343 20.05 19.17 4.84
C LEU A 343 19.95 20.16 6.01
N GLY A 344 20.71 21.24 5.93
CA GLY A 344 20.55 22.36 6.86
C GLY A 344 19.33 23.23 6.53
N GLY A 345 18.95 24.14 7.44
CA GLY A 345 17.94 25.18 7.17
C GLY A 345 16.54 24.68 6.85
N ILE A 346 16.15 23.47 7.30
CA ILE A 346 14.83 22.91 7.06
C ILE A 346 13.77 23.72 7.81
N THR A 347 12.71 24.10 7.10
CA THR A 347 11.59 24.88 7.66
C THR A 347 10.24 24.20 7.51
N GLN A 348 10.06 23.36 6.48
CA GLN A 348 8.79 22.70 6.17
C GLN A 348 9.03 21.27 5.70
N VAL A 349 8.04 20.41 5.95
CA VAL A 349 7.98 19.04 5.44
C VAL A 349 6.58 18.73 4.93
N ALA A 350 6.50 18.06 3.79
CA ALA A 350 5.27 17.51 3.23
C ALA A 350 5.52 16.06 2.81
N VAL A 351 4.49 15.23 2.93
CA VAL A 351 4.58 13.81 2.58
C VAL A 351 3.37 13.36 1.77
N SER A 352 3.57 12.35 0.95
CA SER A 352 2.50 11.62 0.28
C SER A 352 2.91 10.18 0.07
N SER A 353 1.96 9.27 0.00
CA SER A 353 2.19 7.88 -0.38
C SER A 353 1.85 7.64 -1.84
N ILE A 354 2.70 6.88 -2.55
CA ILE A 354 2.41 6.33 -3.87
C ILE A 354 2.65 4.82 -3.79
N GLY A 355 1.58 4.04 -3.84
CA GLY A 355 1.67 2.63 -3.50
C GLY A 355 2.23 2.45 -2.09
N ALA A 356 3.21 1.58 -1.93
CA ALA A 356 3.90 1.35 -0.65
C ALA A 356 5.07 2.31 -0.39
N ASN A 357 5.34 3.27 -1.28
CA ASN A 357 6.44 4.21 -1.13
C ASN A 357 6.00 5.48 -0.42
N LEU A 358 6.82 5.96 0.51
CA LEU A 358 6.68 7.25 1.14
C LEU A 358 7.53 8.28 0.41
N HIS A 359 6.89 9.28 -0.15
CA HIS A 359 7.53 10.44 -0.75
C HIS A 359 7.61 11.56 0.29
N VAL A 360 8.81 12.09 0.50
CA VAL A 360 9.07 13.19 1.45
C VAL A 360 9.63 14.37 0.68
N VAL A 361 8.99 15.52 0.84
CA VAL A 361 9.43 16.79 0.27
C VAL A 361 9.73 17.75 1.42
N VAL A 362 10.87 18.38 1.38
CA VAL A 362 11.29 19.34 2.40
C VAL A 362 11.64 20.67 1.78
N LEU A 363 11.32 21.72 2.49
CA LEU A 363 11.80 23.07 2.20
C LEU A 363 12.99 23.37 3.10
N ALA A 364 14.16 23.54 2.51
CA ALA A 364 15.42 23.84 3.18
C ALA A 364 16.12 25.01 2.47
N ASP A 365 16.47 26.03 3.19
CA ASP A 365 17.12 27.26 2.67
C ASP A 365 16.39 27.85 1.44
N GLY A 366 15.06 27.84 1.47
CA GLY A 366 14.20 28.36 0.39
C GLY A 366 14.14 27.49 -0.86
N GLN A 367 14.67 26.27 -0.83
CA GLN A 367 14.69 25.29 -1.92
C GLN A 367 13.99 24.00 -1.51
N LEU A 368 13.40 23.29 -2.50
CA LEU A 368 12.74 22.02 -2.27
C LEU A 368 13.66 20.85 -2.60
N PHE A 369 13.64 19.86 -1.72
CA PHE A 369 14.31 18.59 -1.89
C PHE A 369 13.30 17.45 -1.73
N HIS A 370 13.53 16.36 -2.46
CA HIS A 370 12.66 15.19 -2.47
C HIS A 370 13.47 13.92 -2.23
N SER A 371 12.91 13.03 -1.41
CA SER A 371 13.41 11.68 -1.15
C SER A 371 12.26 10.69 -1.15
N ILE A 372 12.58 9.43 -1.40
CA ILE A 372 11.63 8.32 -1.39
C ILE A 372 12.12 7.28 -0.39
N ARG A 373 11.23 6.85 0.48
CA ARG A 373 11.38 5.60 1.23
C ARG A 373 10.61 4.51 0.51
N ASP A 374 11.32 3.49 0.04
CA ASP A 374 10.69 2.35 -0.63
C ASP A 374 9.94 1.42 0.36
N ALA A 375 9.24 0.44 -0.19
CA ALA A 375 8.51 -0.56 0.59
C ALA A 375 9.41 -1.39 1.54
N ASP A 376 10.68 -1.55 1.20
CA ASP A 376 11.69 -2.23 2.05
C ASP A 376 12.26 -1.35 3.16
N GLY A 377 11.87 -0.08 3.20
CA GLY A 377 12.34 0.89 4.17
C GLY A 377 13.66 1.57 3.81
N ARG A 378 14.14 1.41 2.56
CA ARG A 378 15.35 2.09 2.09
C ARG A 378 15.02 3.50 1.61
N TRP A 379 15.91 4.42 1.91
CA TRP A 379 15.78 5.82 1.52
C TRP A 379 16.67 6.15 0.33
N THR A 380 16.13 6.92 -0.61
CA THR A 380 16.96 7.59 -1.62
C THR A 380 17.57 8.86 -1.03
N PRO A 381 18.76 9.31 -1.49
CA PRO A 381 19.26 10.64 -1.14
C PRO A 381 18.26 11.74 -1.50
N PHE A 382 18.23 12.82 -0.71
CA PHE A 382 17.45 14.00 -1.07
C PHE A 382 18.00 14.67 -2.32
N GLY A 383 17.20 14.69 -3.38
CA GLY A 383 17.52 15.38 -4.64
C GLY A 383 16.78 16.71 -4.76
N PRO A 384 17.39 17.75 -5.36
CA PRO A 384 16.74 19.04 -5.54
C PRO A 384 15.60 18.96 -6.57
N VAL A 385 14.45 19.53 -6.23
CA VAL A 385 13.28 19.59 -7.13
C VAL A 385 13.48 20.68 -8.21
N PHE A 386 14.00 21.84 -7.84
CA PHE A 386 14.10 23.01 -8.70
C PHE A 386 15.04 22.84 -9.91
N SER A 387 16.02 21.94 -9.84
CA SER A 387 16.95 21.70 -10.96
C SER A 387 16.26 21.14 -12.20
N ALA A 388 15.14 20.46 -12.03
CA ALA A 388 14.35 19.89 -13.12
C ALA A 388 13.15 20.78 -13.49
N THR A 389 12.54 21.47 -12.50
CA THR A 389 11.32 22.29 -12.70
C THR A 389 11.65 23.73 -13.16
N GLY A 390 12.90 24.14 -13.11
CA GLY A 390 13.32 25.54 -13.26
C GLY A 390 13.28 26.33 -11.94
N PRO A 391 13.88 27.52 -11.91
CA PRO A 391 13.98 28.30 -10.68
C PRO A 391 12.62 28.86 -10.26
N LEU A 392 12.21 28.54 -9.03
CA LEU A 392 11.13 29.21 -8.31
C LEU A 392 11.71 29.70 -6.98
N THR A 393 11.70 31.01 -6.77
CA THR A 393 12.29 31.65 -5.58
C THR A 393 11.22 32.09 -4.59
N GLY A 394 11.60 32.26 -3.33
CA GLY A 394 10.70 32.76 -2.29
C GLY A 394 9.68 31.72 -1.83
N ILE A 395 9.99 30.44 -1.96
CA ILE A 395 9.13 29.38 -1.45
C ILE A 395 9.07 29.45 0.07
N THR A 396 7.86 29.49 0.63
CA THR A 396 7.61 29.57 2.07
C THR A 396 6.81 28.41 2.63
N ALA A 397 6.10 27.67 1.78
CA ALA A 397 5.34 26.48 2.17
C ALA A 397 5.21 25.49 1.02
N VAL A 398 5.02 24.21 1.34
CA VAL A 398 4.80 23.11 0.40
C VAL A 398 3.73 22.16 0.90
N ALA A 399 2.88 21.69 -0.01
CA ALA A 399 1.99 20.54 0.18
C ALA A 399 2.26 19.50 -0.90
N ALA A 400 2.06 18.24 -0.55
CA ALA A 400 2.24 17.10 -1.45
C ALA A 400 1.02 16.18 -1.41
N ALA A 401 0.65 15.65 -2.57
CA ALA A 401 -0.36 14.61 -2.68
C ALA A 401 -0.09 13.73 -3.90
N SER A 402 -0.61 12.51 -3.91
CA SER A 402 -0.51 11.61 -5.07
C SER A 402 -1.72 11.72 -5.98
N SER A 403 -1.51 11.63 -7.28
CA SER A 403 -2.56 11.45 -8.28
C SER A 403 -2.17 10.29 -9.19
N GLY A 404 -2.77 9.11 -8.95
CA GLY A 404 -2.29 7.89 -9.58
C GLY A 404 -0.83 7.62 -9.20
N PRO A 405 0.06 7.40 -10.17
CA PRO A 405 1.50 7.17 -9.93
C PRO A 405 2.30 8.48 -9.73
N ASP A 406 1.67 9.63 -9.96
CA ASP A 406 2.35 10.92 -9.93
C ASP A 406 2.32 11.57 -8.55
N LEU A 407 3.43 12.21 -8.16
CA LEU A 407 3.50 13.10 -7.01
C LEU A 407 3.17 14.52 -7.45
N GLN A 408 2.14 15.11 -6.86
CA GLN A 408 1.73 16.48 -7.09
C GLN A 408 2.24 17.36 -5.96
N LEU A 409 2.79 18.53 -6.29
CA LEU A 409 3.24 19.54 -5.34
C LEU A 409 2.50 20.86 -5.57
N ALA A 410 2.05 21.47 -4.48
CA ALA A 410 1.65 22.87 -4.47
C ALA A 410 2.55 23.65 -3.50
N VAL A 411 2.93 24.87 -3.87
CA VAL A 411 3.81 25.72 -3.06
C VAL A 411 3.29 27.16 -3.00
N ILE A 412 3.68 27.82 -1.92
CA ILE A 412 3.53 29.27 -1.78
C ILE A 412 4.89 29.91 -2.13
N ALA A 413 4.92 30.74 -3.17
CA ALA A 413 6.14 31.43 -3.64
C ALA A 413 5.76 32.77 -4.27
N ASN A 414 5.39 33.78 -3.45
CA ASN A 414 4.82 35.05 -3.91
C ASN A 414 3.58 34.82 -4.83
N GLY A 415 2.75 33.85 -4.47
CA GLY A 415 1.63 33.30 -5.19
C GLY A 415 1.57 31.79 -5.01
N VAL A 416 0.56 31.14 -5.56
CA VAL A 416 0.40 29.69 -5.49
C VAL A 416 0.86 29.06 -6.81
N TYR A 417 1.76 28.09 -6.71
CA TYR A 417 2.28 27.36 -7.87
C TYR A 417 2.12 25.86 -7.68
N HIS A 418 2.05 25.14 -8.80
CA HIS A 418 1.89 23.69 -8.85
C HIS A 418 2.89 23.07 -9.82
N THR A 419 3.40 21.87 -9.48
CA THR A 419 4.13 20.98 -10.39
C THR A 419 3.81 19.51 -10.06
N ALA A 420 4.22 18.60 -10.93
CA ALA A 420 4.12 17.18 -10.72
C ALA A 420 5.46 16.48 -10.98
N ARG A 421 5.72 15.42 -10.22
CA ARG A 421 6.71 14.40 -10.54
C ARG A 421 5.99 13.23 -11.14
N TYR A 422 6.25 12.94 -12.41
CA TYR A 422 5.61 11.87 -13.16
C TYR A 422 6.15 10.49 -12.76
N GLU A 423 5.43 9.44 -13.13
CA GLU A 423 5.80 8.04 -12.87
C GLU A 423 7.22 7.69 -13.36
N ASN A 424 7.63 8.26 -14.50
CA ASN A 424 8.99 8.08 -15.06
C ASN A 424 10.10 8.76 -14.24
N GLY A 425 9.73 9.47 -13.17
CA GLY A 425 10.66 10.18 -12.29
C GLY A 425 10.97 11.62 -12.69
N GLU A 426 10.47 12.08 -13.83
CA GLU A 426 10.69 13.45 -14.30
C GLU A 426 9.76 14.46 -13.62
N TRP A 427 10.27 15.67 -13.43
CA TRP A 427 9.50 16.79 -12.91
C TRP A 427 8.95 17.66 -14.04
N GLY A 428 7.67 18.02 -13.93
CA GLY A 428 7.06 19.05 -14.77
C GLY A 428 7.52 20.45 -14.42
N THR A 429 7.20 21.42 -15.28
CA THR A 429 7.46 22.85 -15.01
C THR A 429 6.46 23.39 -13.99
N TRP A 430 6.83 24.48 -13.30
CA TRP A 430 5.94 25.21 -12.41
C TRP A 430 4.82 25.92 -13.19
N GLY A 431 3.58 25.67 -12.84
CA GLY A 431 2.41 26.41 -13.30
C GLY A 431 1.86 27.32 -12.21
N SER A 432 1.52 28.57 -12.53
CA SER A 432 0.84 29.45 -11.59
C SER A 432 -0.62 29.06 -11.44
N VAL A 433 -1.01 28.66 -10.22
CA VAL A 433 -2.42 28.37 -9.89
C VAL A 433 -3.23 29.67 -9.87
N ASP A 434 -2.65 30.76 -9.37
CA ASP A 434 -3.30 32.07 -9.34
C ASP A 434 -3.69 32.56 -10.74
N ALA A 435 -2.89 32.23 -11.76
CA ALA A 435 -3.18 32.63 -13.15
C ALA A 435 -4.38 31.90 -13.75
N VAL A 436 -4.65 30.66 -13.29
CA VAL A 436 -5.70 29.80 -13.87
C VAL A 436 -6.93 29.65 -12.96
N ALA A 437 -6.75 29.71 -11.63
CA ALA A 437 -7.82 29.59 -10.65
C ALA A 437 -8.22 30.93 -10.00
N GLY A 438 -7.48 32.00 -10.25
CA GLY A 438 -7.70 33.33 -9.68
C GLY A 438 -6.88 33.57 -8.42
N ASN A 439 -6.53 34.84 -8.16
CA ASN A 439 -5.75 35.26 -7.00
C ASN A 439 -6.66 35.54 -5.80
N VAL A 440 -6.35 34.97 -4.64
CA VAL A 440 -7.12 35.10 -3.40
C VAL A 440 -6.41 35.98 -2.35
N GLY A 441 -5.35 36.67 -2.74
CA GLY A 441 -4.50 37.47 -1.86
C GLY A 441 -3.31 36.69 -1.30
N THR A 442 -2.71 37.20 -0.24
CA THR A 442 -1.52 36.59 0.37
C THR A 442 -1.88 35.27 1.06
N VAL A 443 -1.44 34.15 0.51
CA VAL A 443 -1.63 32.82 1.07
C VAL A 443 -0.52 32.53 2.10
N THR A 444 -0.89 31.94 3.24
CA THR A 444 0.03 31.62 4.37
C THR A 444 0.09 30.14 4.70
N SER A 445 -0.91 29.36 4.31
CA SER A 445 -0.93 27.91 4.49
C SER A 445 -1.69 27.27 3.33
N LEU A 446 -1.29 26.07 2.95
CA LEU A 446 -1.95 25.28 1.91
C LEU A 446 -1.92 23.80 2.23
N ALA A 447 -2.91 23.08 1.71
CA ALA A 447 -2.99 21.63 1.80
C ALA A 447 -3.58 21.07 0.50
N MET A 448 -3.10 19.91 0.08
CA MET A 448 -3.54 19.26 -1.13
C MET A 448 -3.84 17.78 -0.87
N SER A 449 -4.92 17.27 -1.45
CA SER A 449 -5.29 15.87 -1.36
C SER A 449 -6.07 15.41 -2.58
N ARG A 450 -6.02 14.12 -2.85
CA ARG A 450 -6.75 13.48 -3.94
C ARG A 450 -8.21 13.22 -3.55
N GLN A 451 -9.11 13.31 -4.53
CA GLN A 451 -10.46 12.77 -4.47
C GLN A 451 -10.84 12.17 -5.83
N GLY A 452 -10.94 10.84 -5.89
CA GLY A 452 -11.06 10.16 -7.18
C GLY A 452 -9.83 10.43 -8.06
N SER A 453 -10.08 10.95 -9.28
CA SER A 453 -9.03 11.40 -10.22
C SER A 453 -8.62 12.86 -10.03
N ASP A 454 -9.36 13.61 -9.23
CA ASP A 454 -9.18 15.05 -9.03
C ASP A 454 -8.29 15.36 -7.83
N MET A 455 -7.68 16.55 -7.84
CA MET A 455 -6.88 17.07 -6.74
C MET A 455 -7.58 18.27 -6.12
N ASN A 456 -7.81 18.22 -4.81
CA ASN A 456 -8.34 19.33 -4.04
C ASN A 456 -7.17 20.12 -3.45
N LEU A 457 -7.20 21.44 -3.62
CA LEU A 457 -6.26 22.37 -3.02
C LEU A 457 -7.05 23.36 -2.14
N VAL A 458 -6.68 23.42 -0.88
CA VAL A 458 -7.23 24.37 0.10
C VAL A 458 -6.14 25.31 0.54
N VAL A 459 -6.44 26.60 0.60
CA VAL A 459 -5.51 27.63 1.02
C VAL A 459 -6.09 28.50 2.14
N VAL A 460 -5.21 28.97 3.00
CA VAL A 460 -5.50 29.97 4.05
C VAL A 460 -4.78 31.25 3.72
N THR A 461 -5.47 32.35 3.74
CA THR A 461 -4.88 33.68 3.52
C THR A 461 -4.38 34.32 4.82
N ASN A 462 -3.58 35.38 4.70
CA ASN A 462 -3.10 36.16 5.85
C ASN A 462 -4.22 36.80 6.69
N THR A 463 -5.45 36.87 6.16
CA THR A 463 -6.65 37.30 6.89
C THR A 463 -7.37 36.16 7.61
N GLY A 464 -6.85 34.93 7.47
CA GLY A 464 -7.45 33.68 7.99
C GLY A 464 -8.63 33.17 7.16
N ALA A 465 -8.88 33.73 5.97
CA ALA A 465 -9.92 33.25 5.08
C ALA A 465 -9.49 31.96 4.35
N LEU A 466 -10.45 31.06 4.16
CA LEU A 466 -10.26 29.77 3.50
C LEU A 466 -10.84 29.79 2.09
N PHE A 467 -10.05 29.27 1.14
CA PHE A 467 -10.48 29.06 -0.24
C PHE A 467 -10.16 27.66 -0.70
N HIS A 468 -10.92 27.16 -1.67
CA HIS A 468 -10.80 25.84 -2.24
C HIS A 468 -10.85 25.91 -3.77
N THR A 469 -10.03 25.09 -4.42
CA THR A 469 -10.07 24.84 -5.86
C THR A 469 -9.82 23.37 -6.15
N VAL A 470 -10.20 22.92 -7.33
CA VAL A 470 -10.01 21.55 -7.81
C VAL A 470 -9.20 21.59 -9.11
N ARG A 471 -8.17 20.75 -9.16
CA ARG A 471 -7.47 20.41 -10.39
C ARG A 471 -8.03 19.11 -10.92
N HIS A 472 -8.60 19.14 -12.12
CA HIS A 472 -9.14 17.97 -12.78
C HIS A 472 -8.05 17.08 -13.41
N GLN A 473 -8.43 15.86 -13.76
CA GLN A 473 -7.51 14.90 -14.41
C GLN A 473 -6.94 15.42 -15.74
N ASP A 474 -7.70 16.24 -16.49
CA ASP A 474 -7.27 16.91 -17.73
C ASP A 474 -6.33 18.10 -17.50
N ALA A 475 -5.89 18.29 -16.27
CA ALA A 475 -5.04 19.39 -15.81
C ALA A 475 -5.70 20.77 -15.74
N SER A 476 -7.00 20.90 -16.03
CA SER A 476 -7.75 22.15 -15.83
C SER A 476 -7.96 22.44 -14.34
N TRP A 477 -8.11 23.71 -13.99
CA TRP A 477 -8.38 24.17 -12.64
C TRP A 477 -9.74 24.88 -12.56
N GLN A 478 -10.48 24.60 -11.50
CA GLN A 478 -11.65 25.40 -11.14
C GLN A 478 -11.20 26.75 -10.55
N PRO A 479 -12.00 27.82 -10.68
CA PRO A 479 -11.74 29.05 -9.92
C PRO A 479 -11.74 28.79 -8.40
N PHE A 480 -10.91 29.51 -7.65
CA PHE A 480 -10.95 29.49 -6.20
C PHE A 480 -12.33 29.92 -5.70
N SER A 481 -12.93 29.10 -4.85
CA SER A 481 -14.20 29.36 -4.19
C SER A 481 -14.00 29.60 -2.69
N PRO A 482 -14.58 30.65 -2.11
CA PRO A 482 -14.47 30.89 -0.67
C PRO A 482 -15.25 29.82 0.11
N LEU A 483 -14.67 29.33 1.21
CA LEU A 483 -15.31 28.37 2.09
C LEU A 483 -16.14 29.02 3.22
N THR A 484 -16.58 30.25 3.05
CA THR A 484 -17.44 30.95 4.01
C THR A 484 -18.79 30.26 4.20
N GLY A 485 -19.32 29.60 3.18
CA GLY A 485 -20.53 28.77 3.29
C GLY A 485 -20.37 27.53 4.16
N VAL A 486 -19.12 27.07 4.36
CA VAL A 486 -18.79 25.89 5.18
C VAL A 486 -18.35 26.29 6.58
N PHE A 487 -17.42 27.23 6.70
CA PHE A 487 -16.76 27.60 7.96
C PHE A 487 -17.34 28.91 8.59
N GLY A 488 -18.28 29.57 7.92
CA GLY A 488 -18.81 30.86 8.39
C GLY A 488 -17.71 31.91 8.49
N GLN A 489 -17.61 32.56 9.65
CA GLN A 489 -16.60 33.58 9.96
C GLN A 489 -15.35 33.01 10.67
N THR A 490 -15.20 31.69 10.71
CA THR A 490 -14.01 31.05 11.30
C THR A 490 -12.73 31.56 10.63
N LYS A 491 -11.75 31.94 11.47
CA LYS A 491 -10.42 32.33 11.00
C LYS A 491 -9.44 31.19 11.19
N ALA A 492 -8.76 30.81 10.13
CA ALA A 492 -7.78 29.74 10.12
C ALA A 492 -6.36 30.27 10.30
N THR A 493 -5.49 29.48 10.93
CA THR A 493 -4.04 29.70 10.98
C THR A 493 -3.30 28.70 10.07
N SER A 494 -3.82 27.48 9.95
CA SER A 494 -3.25 26.44 9.08
C SER A 494 -4.32 25.44 8.61
N VAL A 495 -3.99 24.73 7.56
CA VAL A 495 -4.84 23.69 6.98
C VAL A 495 -4.01 22.45 6.63
N SER A 496 -4.61 21.27 6.79
CA SER A 496 -4.12 20.00 6.25
C SER A 496 -5.26 19.23 5.60
N SER A 497 -4.95 18.33 4.68
CA SER A 497 -5.97 17.51 4.01
C SER A 497 -5.47 16.11 3.71
N ALA A 498 -6.40 15.16 3.67
CA ALA A 498 -6.13 13.78 3.31
C ALA A 498 -7.33 13.14 2.61
N PRO A 499 -7.11 12.16 1.72
CA PRO A 499 -8.18 11.31 1.22
C PRO A 499 -8.57 10.30 2.29
N VAL A 500 -9.85 10.24 2.64
CA VAL A 500 -10.40 9.30 3.63
C VAL A 500 -11.77 8.85 3.14
N ASP A 501 -11.97 7.55 2.99
CA ASP A 501 -13.27 6.96 2.63
C ASP A 501 -13.90 7.56 1.35
N GLY A 502 -13.09 7.78 0.32
CA GLY A 502 -13.54 8.40 -0.94
C GLY A 502 -13.77 9.90 -0.88
N ASP A 503 -13.76 10.49 0.33
CA ASP A 503 -13.89 11.92 0.58
C ASP A 503 -12.52 12.59 0.68
N THR A 504 -12.48 13.89 0.46
CA THR A 504 -11.38 14.74 0.91
C THR A 504 -11.72 15.26 2.30
N GLN A 505 -10.95 14.86 3.31
CA GLN A 505 -11.04 15.45 4.64
C GLN A 505 -10.06 16.60 4.79
N ILE A 506 -10.49 17.64 5.48
CA ILE A 506 -9.73 18.86 5.69
C ILE A 506 -9.78 19.18 7.18
N ALA A 507 -8.61 19.29 7.80
CA ALA A 507 -8.46 19.77 9.15
C ALA A 507 -7.95 21.21 9.14
N VAL A 508 -8.62 22.06 9.91
CA VAL A 508 -8.33 23.49 10.03
C VAL A 508 -7.98 23.82 11.45
N THR A 509 -6.77 24.33 11.66
CA THR A 509 -6.40 24.94 12.95
C THR A 509 -6.85 26.39 12.93
N THR A 510 -7.54 26.82 13.97
CA THR A 510 -8.21 28.12 14.04
C THR A 510 -7.47 29.10 14.95
N THR A 511 -7.71 30.40 14.78
CA THR A 511 -7.12 31.45 15.62
C THR A 511 -7.61 31.42 17.06
N ASP A 512 -8.77 30.80 17.34
CA ASP A 512 -9.32 30.58 18.68
C ASP A 512 -8.92 29.20 19.26
N ASN A 513 -7.82 28.63 18.76
CA ASN A 513 -7.16 27.42 19.26
C ASN A 513 -7.99 26.13 19.16
N ARG A 514 -8.91 26.03 18.19
CA ARG A 514 -9.63 24.80 17.89
C ARG A 514 -9.02 24.11 16.67
N VAL A 515 -9.26 22.81 16.56
CA VAL A 515 -9.05 22.03 15.33
C VAL A 515 -10.44 21.59 14.85
N LEU A 516 -10.79 21.95 13.63
CA LEU A 516 -12.05 21.57 13.00
C LEU A 516 -11.77 20.60 11.85
N LEU A 517 -12.57 19.53 11.77
CA LEU A 517 -12.54 18.57 10.68
C LEU A 517 -13.80 18.74 9.83
N VAL A 518 -13.64 18.75 8.51
CA VAL A 518 -14.74 18.79 7.53
C VAL A 518 -14.43 17.82 6.40
N SER A 519 -15.47 17.24 5.81
CA SER A 519 -15.34 16.38 4.61
C SER A 519 -15.97 17.07 3.41
N ARG A 520 -15.25 17.10 2.29
CA ARG A 520 -15.80 17.28 0.97
C ARG A 520 -16.09 15.90 0.41
N ARG A 521 -17.39 15.59 0.23
CA ARG A 521 -17.82 14.26 -0.20
C ARG A 521 -17.62 14.05 -1.69
N ALA A 522 -17.69 12.80 -2.12
CA ALA A 522 -17.58 12.42 -3.54
C ALA A 522 -18.63 13.10 -4.42
N ASP A 523 -19.82 13.41 -3.89
CA ASP A 523 -20.89 14.19 -4.56
C ASP A 523 -20.63 15.70 -4.57
N THR A 524 -19.45 16.13 -4.16
CA THR A 524 -19.00 17.52 -4.03
C THR A 524 -19.64 18.34 -2.89
N SER A 525 -20.55 17.75 -2.12
CA SER A 525 -21.14 18.40 -0.94
C SER A 525 -20.14 18.50 0.22
N TRP A 526 -20.36 19.46 1.13
CA TRP A 526 -19.56 19.66 2.31
C TRP A 526 -20.29 19.21 3.57
N SER A 527 -19.60 18.52 4.46
CA SER A 527 -20.12 18.26 5.79
C SER A 527 -20.06 19.51 6.67
N THR A 528 -20.83 19.52 7.75
CA THR A 528 -20.66 20.54 8.79
C THR A 528 -19.32 20.33 9.50
N PRO A 529 -18.51 21.39 9.74
CA PRO A 529 -17.30 21.31 10.51
C PRO A 529 -17.54 20.76 11.92
N GLN A 530 -16.76 19.76 12.31
CA GLN A 530 -16.81 19.14 13.62
C GLN A 530 -15.51 19.41 14.37
N PRO A 531 -15.55 19.72 15.66
CA PRO A 531 -14.32 19.83 16.44
C PRO A 531 -13.65 18.46 16.58
N VAL A 532 -12.32 18.46 16.50
CA VAL A 532 -11.50 17.32 16.90
C VAL A 532 -11.45 17.31 18.42
N ASP A 533 -11.80 16.17 19.02
CA ASP A 533 -11.77 16.02 20.46
C ASP A 533 -10.33 15.86 20.96
N LEU A 534 -9.86 16.82 21.75
CA LEU A 534 -8.47 16.91 22.21
C LEU A 534 -8.42 17.05 23.76
N PRO A 535 -9.00 16.13 24.52
CA PRO A 535 -9.09 16.23 25.97
C PRO A 535 -7.69 16.24 26.60
N GLY A 536 -7.40 17.26 27.40
CA GLY A 536 -6.13 17.40 28.12
C GLY A 536 -4.95 17.95 27.28
N LEU A 537 -5.11 18.18 25.98
CA LEU A 537 -4.08 18.86 25.19
C LEU A 537 -4.09 20.36 25.52
N THR A 538 -3.04 20.82 26.17
CA THR A 538 -2.89 22.22 26.60
C THR A 538 -1.93 22.97 25.67
N GLY A 539 -1.99 24.30 25.69
CA GLY A 539 -1.15 25.18 24.88
C GLY A 539 -1.78 25.54 23.53
N ASN A 540 -1.06 26.33 22.75
CA ASN A 540 -1.51 26.78 21.45
C ASN A 540 -1.28 25.69 20.38
N HIS A 541 -2.31 25.35 19.63
CA HIS A 541 -2.22 24.43 18.50
C HIS A 541 -1.53 25.15 17.34
N THR A 542 -0.32 24.71 17.01
CA THR A 542 0.53 25.35 16.00
C THR A 542 0.42 24.71 14.62
N GLY A 543 -0.33 23.63 14.51
CA GLY A 543 -0.62 22.95 13.24
C GLY A 543 -1.22 21.57 13.45
N THR A 544 -1.91 21.12 12.43
CA THR A 544 -2.50 19.79 12.38
C THR A 544 -2.07 19.12 11.09
N ALA A 545 -1.76 17.81 11.14
CA ALA A 545 -1.57 16.97 9.97
C ALA A 545 -2.55 15.79 10.05
N ILE A 546 -3.20 15.46 8.93
CA ILE A 546 -4.13 14.33 8.88
C ILE A 546 -3.75 13.33 7.79
N ALA A 547 -4.09 12.06 8.03
CA ALA A 547 -3.92 10.97 7.07
C ALA A 547 -5.14 10.04 7.10
N GLY A 548 -5.45 9.43 5.96
CA GLY A 548 -6.38 8.31 5.90
C GLY A 548 -5.62 6.99 6.06
N THR A 549 -6.10 6.11 6.95
CA THR A 549 -5.60 4.74 7.14
C THR A 549 -6.76 3.76 7.26
N LEU A 550 -6.47 2.47 7.05
CA LEU A 550 -7.44 1.38 7.26
C LEU A 550 -7.68 1.12 8.74
#